data_78f3780dbbc4769b7018cd36966a3802
#
_entry.id   78f3780dbbc4769b7018cd36966a3802
#
_cell.length_a   1.000
_cell.length_b   1.000
_cell.length_c   1.000
_cell.angle_alpha   90.00
_cell.angle_beta   90.00
_cell.angle_gamma   90.00
#
_symmetry.space_group_name_H-M   'P 1'
#
loop_
_entity.id
_entity.type
_entity.pdbx_description
1 polymer ?
#
loop_
_entity_poly.entity_id
_entity_poly.type
_entity_poly.pdbx_seq_one_letter_code
_entity_poly.pdbx_strand_id
1 'polypeptide(L)'
;MVVIALAGLGAGAINTLVGSGTLITFPTLVALGYPPVTSTMSNAIGLVAGGVSGTWGYRRELRGQWKRLAWQIPASFVGAGVGAWLLLHLPETVFAQVVPVLLVLALILVVVGPRVQAYARRRAEAAGQSAEHVSRGRLAAVVVATFAIGIYGGYFTAAQGIMLIAAMGTLLPEDMQRMNAAKNLLSLVVNVVAAVAYAVVAFDRVSWPAAGLIAAGSLIGGFLGAHYGRRLSPNALRAVILVVGMIGLYRLLTV
;
A
#
# COMPACT_ATOMS: atom_id res chain seq x y z
N MET A 1 -13.48 11.33 -15.43
CA MET A 1 -13.62 9.85 -15.51
C MET A 1 -12.36 9.17 -16.07
N VAL A 2 -11.89 9.51 -17.27
CA VAL A 2 -10.68 8.90 -17.88
C VAL A 2 -9.44 9.07 -16.99
N VAL A 3 -9.21 10.24 -16.40
CA VAL A 3 -8.08 10.53 -15.50
C VAL A 3 -8.06 9.59 -14.30
N ILE A 4 -9.24 9.30 -13.70
CA ILE A 4 -9.34 8.38 -12.55
C ILE A 4 -8.98 6.95 -12.95
N ALA A 5 -9.45 6.47 -14.10
CA ALA A 5 -9.12 5.14 -14.60
C ALA A 5 -7.62 5.00 -14.92
N LEU A 6 -7.00 6.01 -15.55
CA LEU A 6 -5.56 6.05 -15.80
C LEU A 6 -4.75 6.12 -14.50
N ALA A 7 -5.20 6.92 -13.53
CA ALA A 7 -4.61 6.95 -12.19
C ALA A 7 -4.72 5.58 -11.52
N GLY A 8 -5.86 4.89 -11.64
CA GLY A 8 -6.05 3.53 -11.18
C GLY A 8 -5.07 2.54 -11.81
N LEU A 9 -4.89 2.62 -13.13
CA LEU A 9 -3.94 1.77 -13.86
C LEU A 9 -2.50 1.99 -13.37
N GLY A 10 -2.07 3.24 -13.29
CA GLY A 10 -0.75 3.58 -12.74
C GLY A 10 -0.60 3.12 -11.29
N ALA A 11 -1.64 3.34 -10.46
CA ALA A 11 -1.64 2.94 -9.07
C ALA A 11 -1.54 1.43 -8.89
N GLY A 12 -2.27 0.63 -9.67
CA GLY A 12 -2.19 -0.83 -9.63
C GLY A 12 -0.78 -1.34 -9.95
N ALA A 13 -0.17 -0.83 -11.03
CA ALA A 13 1.19 -1.18 -11.41
C ALA A 13 2.21 -0.81 -10.32
N ILE A 14 2.16 0.43 -9.84
CA ILE A 14 3.06 0.94 -8.81
C ILE A 14 2.84 0.26 -7.46
N ASN A 15 1.60 -0.04 -7.08
CA ASN A 15 1.31 -0.74 -5.84
C ASN A 15 1.93 -2.14 -5.83
N THR A 16 1.84 -2.85 -6.95
CA THR A 16 2.41 -4.19 -7.12
C THR A 16 3.93 -4.18 -7.02
N LEU A 17 4.61 -3.15 -7.56
CA LEU A 17 6.07 -3.05 -7.62
C LEU A 17 6.67 -2.40 -6.38
N VAL A 18 6.12 -1.26 -5.98
CA VAL A 18 6.68 -0.37 -4.96
C VAL A 18 5.85 -0.38 -3.68
N GLY A 19 4.52 -0.57 -3.79
CA GLY A 19 3.60 -0.55 -2.65
C GLY A 19 3.16 0.86 -2.26
N SER A 20 2.98 1.76 -3.24
CA SER A 20 2.60 3.16 -3.02
C SER A 20 1.56 3.68 -4.02
N GLY A 21 0.67 2.81 -4.50
CA GLY A 21 -0.36 3.17 -5.49
C GLY A 21 -1.29 4.30 -5.04
N THR A 22 -1.64 4.33 -3.76
CA THR A 22 -2.46 5.39 -3.15
C THR A 22 -1.89 6.80 -3.40
N LEU A 23 -0.56 6.95 -3.52
CA LEU A 23 0.08 8.24 -3.82
C LEU A 23 -0.18 8.76 -5.24
N ILE A 24 -0.87 8.00 -6.06
CA ILE A 24 -1.37 8.46 -7.36
C ILE A 24 -2.87 8.72 -7.28
N THR A 25 -3.64 7.74 -6.86
CA THR A 25 -5.10 7.82 -6.89
C THR A 25 -5.68 8.80 -5.89
N PHE A 26 -5.20 8.82 -4.64
CA PHE A 26 -5.68 9.74 -3.62
C PHE A 26 -5.45 11.22 -4.02
N PRO A 27 -4.21 11.66 -4.36
CA PRO A 27 -3.99 13.03 -4.81
C PRO A 27 -4.77 13.39 -6.08
N THR A 28 -4.95 12.43 -6.99
CA THR A 28 -5.75 12.65 -8.20
C THR A 28 -7.21 12.93 -7.85
N LEU A 29 -7.81 12.16 -6.93
CA LEU A 29 -9.19 12.41 -6.50
C LEU A 29 -9.33 13.76 -5.81
N VAL A 30 -8.42 14.10 -4.90
CA VAL A 30 -8.41 15.41 -4.23
C VAL A 30 -8.25 16.56 -5.24
N ALA A 31 -7.36 16.41 -6.22
CA ALA A 31 -7.18 17.41 -7.28
C ALA A 31 -8.42 17.58 -8.15
N LEU A 32 -9.25 16.56 -8.28
CA LEU A 32 -10.54 16.60 -8.98
C LEU A 32 -11.71 17.09 -8.10
N GLY A 33 -11.43 17.51 -6.86
CA GLY A 33 -12.42 18.12 -5.96
C GLY A 33 -13.17 17.13 -5.06
N TYR A 34 -12.76 15.86 -5.00
CA TYR A 34 -13.35 14.93 -4.04
C TYR A 34 -12.88 15.24 -2.61
N PRO A 35 -13.77 15.18 -1.60
CA PRO A 35 -13.37 15.33 -0.20
C PRO A 35 -12.27 14.31 0.18
N PRO A 36 -11.30 14.68 1.04
CA PRO A 36 -10.17 13.81 1.38
C PRO A 36 -10.59 12.46 1.98
N VAL A 37 -11.59 12.43 2.84
CA VAL A 37 -12.12 11.18 3.43
C VAL A 37 -12.76 10.30 2.36
N THR A 38 -13.63 10.87 1.51
CA THR A 38 -14.23 10.17 0.36
C THR A 38 -13.17 9.63 -0.59
N SER A 39 -12.11 10.40 -0.84
CA SER A 39 -10.97 10.00 -1.68
C SER A 39 -10.25 8.79 -1.10
N THR A 40 -10.01 8.78 0.23
CA THR A 40 -9.36 7.66 0.92
C THR A 40 -10.21 6.40 0.87
N MET A 41 -11.51 6.50 1.18
CA MET A 41 -12.43 5.35 1.18
C MET A 41 -12.58 4.76 -0.23
N SER A 42 -12.83 5.60 -1.23
CA SER A 42 -13.00 5.18 -2.63
C SER A 42 -11.71 4.57 -3.20
N ASN A 43 -10.55 5.13 -2.83
CA ASN A 43 -9.24 4.58 -3.20
C ASN A 43 -9.00 3.19 -2.60
N ALA A 44 -9.27 3.00 -1.30
CA ALA A 44 -9.06 1.71 -0.63
C ALA A 44 -9.90 0.61 -1.30
N ILE A 45 -11.18 0.89 -1.60
CA ILE A 45 -12.08 -0.02 -2.30
C ILE A 45 -11.55 -0.32 -3.71
N GLY A 46 -11.19 0.71 -4.46
CA GLY A 46 -10.71 0.57 -5.84
C GLY A 46 -9.39 -0.20 -5.95
N LEU A 47 -8.48 -0.08 -4.98
CA LEU A 47 -7.20 -0.77 -4.99
C LEU A 47 -7.29 -2.26 -4.61
N VAL A 48 -8.41 -2.75 -4.11
CA VAL A 48 -8.61 -4.20 -3.85
C VAL A 48 -8.39 -5.01 -5.13
N ALA A 49 -8.97 -4.58 -6.25
CA ALA A 49 -8.85 -5.29 -7.53
C ALA A 49 -7.39 -5.39 -8.00
N GLY A 50 -6.64 -4.28 -7.90
CA GLY A 50 -5.20 -4.26 -8.19
C GLY A 50 -4.38 -5.11 -7.22
N GLY A 51 -4.77 -5.16 -5.95
CA GLY A 51 -4.18 -6.02 -4.93
C GLY A 51 -4.36 -7.51 -5.25
N VAL A 52 -5.56 -7.90 -5.71
CA VAL A 52 -5.85 -9.27 -6.16
C VAL A 52 -4.96 -9.65 -7.34
N SER A 53 -4.92 -8.84 -8.41
CA SER A 53 -4.12 -9.14 -9.60
C SER A 53 -2.61 -9.13 -9.30
N GLY A 54 -2.14 -8.19 -8.47
CA GLY A 54 -0.75 -8.12 -8.03
C GLY A 54 -0.36 -9.35 -7.20
N THR A 55 -1.18 -9.74 -6.21
CA THR A 55 -0.94 -10.93 -5.39
C THR A 55 -0.96 -12.21 -6.24
N TRP A 56 -1.90 -12.32 -7.16
CA TRP A 56 -1.95 -13.44 -8.10
C TRP A 56 -0.68 -13.54 -8.96
N GLY A 57 -0.16 -12.40 -9.44
CA GLY A 57 1.08 -12.34 -10.21
C GLY A 57 2.29 -12.87 -9.44
N TYR A 58 2.31 -12.69 -8.11
CA TYR A 58 3.38 -13.15 -7.21
C TYR A 58 3.05 -14.43 -6.44
N ARG A 59 2.01 -15.20 -6.84
CA ARG A 59 1.56 -16.39 -6.11
C ARG A 59 2.61 -17.49 -5.95
N ARG A 60 3.56 -17.57 -6.88
CA ARG A 60 4.65 -18.58 -6.84
C ARG A 60 5.63 -18.26 -5.72
N GLU A 61 5.94 -17.02 -5.52
CA GLU A 61 6.86 -16.51 -4.51
C GLU A 61 6.28 -16.58 -3.09
N LEU A 62 4.95 -16.73 -2.95
CA LEU A 62 4.29 -16.97 -1.65
C LEU A 62 4.52 -18.38 -1.10
N ARG A 63 4.90 -19.33 -1.96
CA ARG A 63 5.13 -20.72 -1.54
C ARG A 63 6.25 -20.79 -0.49
N GLY A 64 6.01 -21.57 0.56
CA GLY A 64 6.95 -21.73 1.67
C GLY A 64 6.96 -20.60 2.70
N GLN A 65 6.16 -19.54 2.53
CA GLN A 65 6.08 -18.42 3.49
C GLN A 65 4.89 -18.54 4.49
N TRP A 66 4.02 -19.54 4.33
CA TRP A 66 2.75 -19.63 5.06
C TRP A 66 2.92 -19.71 6.58
N LYS A 67 3.99 -20.34 7.10
CA LYS A 67 4.26 -20.38 8.55
C LYS A 67 4.40 -18.96 9.15
N ARG A 68 5.06 -18.05 8.44
CA ARG A 68 5.22 -16.65 8.84
C ARG A 68 3.95 -15.84 8.57
N LEU A 69 3.38 -15.99 7.38
CA LEU A 69 2.18 -15.27 6.95
C LEU A 69 0.97 -15.60 7.82
N ALA A 70 0.89 -16.80 8.39
CA ALA A 70 -0.14 -17.19 9.35
C ALA A 70 -0.20 -16.27 10.60
N TRP A 71 0.90 -15.62 10.96
CA TRP A 71 0.95 -14.62 12.02
C TRP A 71 0.82 -13.18 11.51
N GLN A 72 1.37 -12.89 10.33
CA GLN A 72 1.31 -11.53 9.76
C GLN A 72 -0.08 -11.19 9.21
N ILE A 73 -0.81 -12.14 8.63
CA ILE A 73 -2.16 -11.90 8.08
C ILE A 73 -3.14 -11.47 9.17
N PRO A 74 -3.29 -12.20 10.31
CA PRO A 74 -4.13 -11.72 11.41
C PRO A 74 -3.68 -10.37 11.97
N ALA A 75 -2.37 -10.13 12.10
CA ALA A 75 -1.84 -8.85 12.55
C ALA A 75 -2.22 -7.70 11.60
N SER A 76 -2.08 -7.92 10.28
CA SER A 76 -2.54 -6.96 9.25
C SER A 76 -4.04 -6.74 9.30
N PHE A 77 -4.81 -7.81 9.46
CA PHE A 77 -6.28 -7.76 9.51
C PHE A 77 -6.76 -6.92 10.70
N VAL A 78 -6.29 -7.25 11.92
CA VAL A 78 -6.69 -6.53 13.13
C VAL A 78 -6.19 -5.08 13.08
N GLY A 79 -4.94 -4.85 12.66
CA GLY A 79 -4.40 -3.52 12.47
C GLY A 79 -5.23 -2.69 11.50
N ALA A 80 -5.58 -3.25 10.33
CA ALA A 80 -6.42 -2.57 9.34
C ALA A 80 -7.81 -2.24 9.89
N GLY A 81 -8.41 -3.15 10.67
CA GLY A 81 -9.68 -2.91 11.36
C GLY A 81 -9.60 -1.71 12.30
N VAL A 82 -8.54 -1.64 13.12
CA VAL A 82 -8.30 -0.47 14.01
C VAL A 82 -8.12 0.81 13.19
N GLY A 83 -7.32 0.78 12.11
CA GLY A 83 -7.10 1.94 11.24
C GLY A 83 -8.36 2.41 10.55
N ALA A 84 -9.15 1.50 10.00
CA ALA A 84 -10.44 1.82 9.38
C ALA A 84 -11.44 2.36 10.42
N TRP A 85 -11.47 1.78 11.62
CA TRP A 85 -12.29 2.28 12.72
C TRP A 85 -11.91 3.72 13.10
N LEU A 86 -10.61 4.03 13.17
CA LEU A 86 -10.14 5.40 13.43
C LEU A 86 -10.62 6.38 12.35
N LEU A 87 -10.54 6.00 11.05
CA LEU A 87 -11.01 6.87 9.97
C LEU A 87 -12.53 7.12 10.04
N LEU A 88 -13.29 6.11 10.45
CA LEU A 88 -14.75 6.19 10.52
C LEU A 88 -15.27 7.01 11.70
N HIS A 89 -14.54 7.03 12.83
CA HIS A 89 -15.01 7.62 14.09
C HIS A 89 -14.32 8.93 14.47
N LEU A 90 -13.11 9.19 13.95
CA LEU A 90 -12.45 10.48 14.19
C LEU A 90 -13.13 11.59 13.36
N PRO A 91 -13.21 12.81 13.91
CA PRO A 91 -13.71 13.98 13.18
C PRO A 91 -12.93 14.21 11.88
N GLU A 92 -13.61 14.66 10.84
CA GLU A 92 -12.95 14.96 9.55
C GLU A 92 -11.89 16.06 9.68
N THR A 93 -12.03 16.95 10.65
CA THR A 93 -11.03 17.97 11.00
C THR A 93 -9.70 17.37 11.42
N VAL A 94 -9.72 16.26 12.19
CA VAL A 94 -8.51 15.52 12.57
C VAL A 94 -7.86 14.91 11.33
N PHE A 95 -8.66 14.31 10.45
CA PHE A 95 -8.17 13.75 9.19
C PHE A 95 -7.52 14.85 8.32
N ALA A 96 -8.17 16.00 8.17
CA ALA A 96 -7.66 17.13 7.39
C ALA A 96 -6.32 17.65 7.91
N GLN A 97 -6.09 17.63 9.23
CA GLN A 97 -4.82 18.06 9.84
C GLN A 97 -3.72 16.99 9.72
N VAL A 98 -4.07 15.72 9.85
CA VAL A 98 -3.11 14.60 9.90
C VAL A 98 -2.67 14.17 8.49
N VAL A 99 -3.58 14.16 7.52
CA VAL A 99 -3.30 13.64 6.16
C VAL A 99 -2.19 14.38 5.41
N PRO A 100 -2.09 15.72 5.45
CA PRO A 100 -0.95 16.39 4.83
C PRO A 100 0.39 15.92 5.39
N VAL A 101 0.49 15.70 6.71
CA VAL A 101 1.69 15.19 7.37
C VAL A 101 1.97 13.75 6.91
N LEU A 102 0.94 12.89 6.89
CA LEU A 102 1.08 11.51 6.42
C LEU A 102 1.47 11.44 4.94
N LEU A 103 0.95 12.35 4.12
CA LEU A 103 1.29 12.45 2.71
C LEU A 103 2.75 12.86 2.51
N VAL A 104 3.24 13.86 3.26
CA VAL A 104 4.65 14.26 3.26
C VAL A 104 5.54 13.09 3.67
N LEU A 105 5.20 12.39 4.77
CA LEU A 105 5.95 11.21 5.21
C LEU A 105 5.97 10.11 4.15
N ALA A 106 4.84 9.88 3.49
CA ALA A 106 4.74 8.90 2.40
C ALA A 106 5.61 9.29 1.19
N LEU A 107 5.66 10.58 0.82
CA LEU A 107 6.54 11.07 -0.24
C LEU A 107 8.03 10.93 0.14
N ILE A 108 8.39 11.21 1.38
CA ILE A 108 9.74 10.97 1.90
C ILE A 108 10.09 9.48 1.80
N LEU A 109 9.16 8.58 2.17
CA LEU A 109 9.35 7.14 2.05
C LEU A 109 9.56 6.70 0.59
N VAL A 110 8.92 7.33 -0.39
CA VAL A 110 9.16 7.06 -1.82
C VAL A 110 10.57 7.45 -2.23
N VAL A 111 11.07 8.59 -1.76
CA VAL A 111 12.45 9.06 -2.04
C VAL A 111 13.49 8.15 -1.38
N VAL A 112 13.26 7.77 -0.13
CA VAL A 112 14.18 6.92 0.65
C VAL A 112 14.02 5.43 0.28
N GLY A 113 12.88 5.03 -0.24
CA GLY A 113 12.52 3.64 -0.56
C GLY A 113 13.58 2.83 -1.31
N PRO A 114 14.32 3.39 -2.31
CA PRO A 114 15.42 2.68 -2.96
C PRO A 114 16.55 2.30 -2.02
N ARG A 115 16.89 3.20 -1.08
CA ARG A 115 17.94 2.93 -0.09
C ARG A 115 17.51 1.82 0.85
N VAL A 116 16.24 1.83 1.26
CA VAL A 116 15.63 0.78 2.09
C VAL A 116 15.64 -0.56 1.37
N GLN A 117 15.21 -0.59 0.10
CA GLN A 117 15.22 -1.81 -0.71
C GLN A 117 16.64 -2.33 -0.96
N ALA A 118 17.60 -1.44 -1.25
CA ALA A 118 19.01 -1.82 -1.42
C ALA A 118 19.62 -2.38 -0.13
N TYR A 119 19.29 -1.78 1.02
CA TYR A 119 19.71 -2.29 2.33
C TYR A 119 19.12 -3.67 2.60
N ALA A 120 17.82 -3.84 2.40
CA ALA A 120 17.13 -5.12 2.57
C ALA A 120 17.76 -6.22 1.69
N ARG A 121 18.04 -5.88 0.42
CA ARG A 121 18.67 -6.79 -0.53
C ARG A 121 20.10 -7.19 -0.10
N ARG A 122 20.96 -6.22 0.25
CA ARG A 122 22.31 -6.49 0.74
C ARG A 122 22.31 -7.39 1.97
N ARG A 123 21.35 -7.16 2.87
CA ARG A 123 21.20 -7.96 4.07
C ARG A 123 20.75 -9.40 3.76
N ALA A 124 19.84 -9.57 2.82
CA ALA A 124 19.40 -10.89 2.33
C ALA A 124 20.56 -11.65 1.69
N GLU A 125 21.37 -10.97 0.84
CA GLU A 125 22.56 -11.53 0.19
C GLU A 125 23.64 -11.94 1.23
N ALA A 126 23.86 -11.08 2.24
CA ALA A 126 24.85 -11.35 3.32
C ALA A 126 24.44 -12.49 4.27
N ALA A 127 23.14 -12.71 4.46
CA ALA A 127 22.63 -13.78 5.30
C ALA A 127 22.81 -15.18 4.68
N GLY A 128 23.05 -15.25 3.37
CA GLY A 128 23.21 -16.50 2.63
C GLY A 128 22.02 -17.45 2.78
N GLN A 129 22.23 -18.73 2.49
CA GLN A 129 21.20 -19.77 2.65
C GLN A 129 20.98 -20.20 4.12
N SER A 130 21.63 -19.55 5.08
CA SER A 130 21.49 -19.83 6.52
C SER A 130 20.15 -19.38 7.13
N ALA A 131 19.17 -19.08 6.29
CA ALA A 131 17.86 -18.53 6.66
C ALA A 131 16.90 -19.52 7.33
N GLU A 132 17.34 -20.72 7.72
CA GLU A 132 16.44 -21.76 8.24
C GLU A 132 15.78 -21.42 9.58
N HIS A 133 16.35 -20.51 10.39
CA HIS A 133 15.78 -20.19 11.70
C HIS A 133 15.65 -18.70 11.96
N VAL A 134 14.48 -18.15 11.58
CA VAL A 134 14.06 -16.83 12.09
C VAL A 134 13.80 -16.98 13.59
N SER A 135 14.57 -16.28 14.43
CA SER A 135 14.36 -16.33 15.88
C SER A 135 12.95 -15.87 16.26
N ARG A 136 12.38 -16.42 17.34
CA ARG A 136 11.05 -16.06 17.83
C ARG A 136 10.92 -14.56 18.07
N GLY A 137 11.98 -13.90 18.56
CA GLY A 137 12.00 -12.45 18.77
C GLY A 137 11.88 -11.66 17.45
N ARG A 138 12.58 -12.07 16.38
CA ARG A 138 12.44 -11.42 15.06
C ARG A 138 11.06 -11.66 14.45
N LEU A 139 10.49 -12.84 14.63
CA LEU A 139 9.13 -13.14 14.19
C LEU A 139 8.13 -12.23 14.93
N ALA A 140 8.23 -12.12 16.25
CA ALA A 140 7.38 -11.24 17.04
C ALA A 140 7.52 -9.77 16.59
N ALA A 141 8.75 -9.29 16.38
CA ALA A 141 9.02 -7.92 15.93
C ALA A 141 8.38 -7.65 14.56
N VAL A 142 8.47 -8.57 13.59
CA VAL A 142 7.85 -8.38 12.28
C VAL A 142 6.33 -8.43 12.34
N VAL A 143 5.76 -9.23 13.24
CA VAL A 143 4.30 -9.29 13.45
C VAL A 143 3.80 -7.99 14.06
N VAL A 144 4.48 -7.46 15.09
CA VAL A 144 4.15 -6.15 15.71
C VAL A 144 4.29 -5.01 14.69
N ALA A 145 5.37 -5.01 13.90
CA ALA A 145 5.55 -4.03 12.83
C ALA A 145 4.41 -4.14 11.78
N THR A 146 4.04 -5.37 11.39
CA THR A 146 2.94 -5.61 10.44
C THR A 146 1.60 -5.11 11.00
N PHE A 147 1.34 -5.31 12.28
CA PHE A 147 0.14 -4.76 12.96
C PHE A 147 0.12 -3.24 12.93
N ALA A 148 1.22 -2.58 13.33
CA ALA A 148 1.32 -1.11 13.32
C ALA A 148 1.17 -0.53 11.90
N ILE A 149 1.81 -1.16 10.90
CA ILE A 149 1.67 -0.80 9.49
C ILE A 149 0.23 -1.06 9.00
N GLY A 150 -0.43 -2.09 9.52
CA GLY A 150 -1.84 -2.37 9.28
C GLY A 150 -2.75 -1.24 9.76
N ILE A 151 -2.52 -0.70 10.97
CA ILE A 151 -3.25 0.46 11.50
C ILE A 151 -3.09 1.66 10.57
N TYR A 152 -1.85 1.99 10.22
CA TYR A 152 -1.57 3.08 9.27
C TYR A 152 -2.26 2.84 7.92
N GLY A 153 -2.16 1.62 7.39
CA GLY A 153 -2.74 1.25 6.11
C GLY A 153 -4.26 1.28 6.11
N GLY A 154 -4.91 0.85 7.18
CA GLY A 154 -6.35 0.94 7.36
C GLY A 154 -6.85 2.37 7.48
N TYR A 155 -6.03 3.30 7.98
CA TYR A 155 -6.37 4.71 8.10
C TYR A 155 -6.10 5.51 6.80
N PHE A 156 -4.94 5.30 6.16
CA PHE A 156 -4.53 6.13 5.01
C PHE A 156 -3.90 5.36 3.83
N THR A 157 -3.30 4.20 4.05
CA THR A 157 -2.74 3.27 3.02
C THR A 157 -1.51 3.76 2.25
N ALA A 158 -1.19 5.07 2.19
CA ALA A 158 -0.12 5.61 1.34
C ALA A 158 1.27 5.07 1.75
N ALA A 159 2.05 4.58 0.79
CA ALA A 159 3.39 4.01 0.99
C ALA A 159 3.47 2.82 1.98
N GLN A 160 2.35 2.19 2.33
CA GLN A 160 2.29 1.03 3.23
C GLN A 160 3.23 -0.09 2.78
N GLY A 161 3.30 -0.37 1.48
CA GLY A 161 4.15 -1.42 0.95
C GLY A 161 5.64 -1.13 1.13
N ILE A 162 6.07 0.13 1.09
CA ILE A 162 7.46 0.51 1.37
C ILE A 162 7.79 0.21 2.83
N MET A 163 6.89 0.52 3.76
CA MET A 163 7.07 0.22 5.19
C MET A 163 7.11 -1.29 5.45
N LEU A 164 6.27 -2.08 4.78
CA LEU A 164 6.31 -3.55 4.87
C LEU A 164 7.65 -4.12 4.38
N ILE A 165 8.16 -3.64 3.24
CA ILE A 165 9.48 -4.02 2.73
C ILE A 165 10.58 -3.60 3.71
N ALA A 166 10.50 -2.40 4.28
CA ALA A 166 11.46 -1.93 5.29
C ALA A 166 11.48 -2.84 6.52
N ALA A 167 10.31 -3.14 7.09
CA ALA A 167 10.18 -3.98 8.27
C ALA A 167 10.66 -5.42 8.01
N MET A 168 10.20 -6.03 6.91
CA MET A 168 10.63 -7.39 6.56
C MET A 168 12.11 -7.44 6.20
N GLY A 169 12.63 -6.50 5.42
CA GLY A 169 14.03 -6.49 5.00
C GLY A 169 15.02 -6.20 6.13
N THR A 170 14.60 -5.55 7.20
CA THR A 170 15.44 -5.36 8.39
C THR A 170 15.38 -6.53 9.36
N LEU A 171 14.26 -7.20 9.45
CA LEU A 171 14.01 -8.25 10.47
C LEU A 171 14.20 -9.67 9.93
N LEU A 172 14.04 -9.87 8.61
CA LEU A 172 14.04 -11.19 7.99
C LEU A 172 15.16 -11.31 6.96
N PRO A 173 15.89 -12.43 6.91
CA PRO A 173 16.81 -12.78 5.84
C PRO A 173 16.02 -13.40 4.67
N GLU A 174 15.23 -12.61 3.94
CA GLU A 174 14.34 -13.11 2.90
C GLU A 174 14.65 -12.45 1.54
N ASP A 175 14.48 -13.19 0.46
CA ASP A 175 14.64 -12.68 -0.89
C ASP A 175 13.64 -11.55 -1.21
N MET A 176 14.06 -10.58 -2.02
CA MET A 176 13.27 -9.40 -2.36
C MET A 176 11.96 -9.75 -3.08
N GLN A 177 11.94 -10.76 -3.96
CA GLN A 177 10.72 -11.15 -4.68
C GLN A 177 9.73 -11.80 -3.73
N ARG A 178 10.24 -12.60 -2.78
CA ARG A 178 9.43 -13.21 -1.72
C ARG A 178 8.87 -12.16 -0.76
N MET A 179 9.66 -11.13 -0.41
CA MET A 179 9.17 -9.98 0.36
C MET A 179 8.11 -9.18 -0.40
N ASN A 180 8.28 -8.98 -1.71
CA ASN A 180 7.27 -8.33 -2.57
C ASN A 180 5.96 -9.11 -2.62
N ALA A 181 6.05 -10.45 -2.70
CA ALA A 181 4.88 -11.31 -2.65
C ALA A 181 4.11 -11.16 -1.33
N ALA A 182 4.83 -11.24 -0.20
CA ALA A 182 4.25 -11.04 1.13
C ALA A 182 3.64 -9.64 1.28
N LYS A 183 4.37 -8.59 0.86
CA LYS A 183 3.88 -7.20 0.85
C LYS A 183 2.56 -7.07 0.06
N ASN A 184 2.47 -7.65 -1.14
CA ASN A 184 1.26 -7.56 -1.95
C ASN A 184 0.07 -8.23 -1.25
N LEU A 185 0.27 -9.41 -0.67
CA LEU A 185 -0.77 -10.11 0.07
C LEU A 185 -1.20 -9.34 1.32
N LEU A 186 -0.25 -8.86 2.14
CA LEU A 186 -0.57 -8.12 3.36
C LEU A 186 -1.26 -6.78 3.06
N SER A 187 -0.84 -6.08 2.00
CA SER A 187 -1.51 -4.85 1.55
C SER A 187 -2.92 -5.14 1.01
N LEU A 188 -3.12 -6.27 0.32
CA LEU A 188 -4.45 -6.71 -0.11
C LEU A 188 -5.36 -6.95 1.10
N VAL A 189 -4.89 -7.64 2.13
CA VAL A 189 -5.65 -7.87 3.37
C VAL A 189 -6.09 -6.53 3.98
N VAL A 190 -5.18 -5.57 4.10
CA VAL A 190 -5.50 -4.23 4.64
C VAL A 190 -6.56 -3.54 3.78
N ASN A 191 -6.40 -3.51 2.46
CA ASN A 191 -7.36 -2.87 1.55
C ASN A 191 -8.73 -3.55 1.61
N VAL A 192 -8.79 -4.89 1.69
CA VAL A 192 -10.07 -5.63 1.81
C VAL A 192 -10.77 -5.29 3.12
N VAL A 193 -10.05 -5.30 4.26
CA VAL A 193 -10.63 -4.97 5.56
C VAL A 193 -11.16 -3.54 5.57
N ALA A 194 -10.35 -2.57 5.10
CA ALA A 194 -10.75 -1.17 5.01
C ALA A 194 -11.94 -1.00 4.05
N ALA A 195 -11.90 -1.62 2.87
CA ALA A 195 -12.99 -1.56 1.89
C ALA A 195 -14.31 -2.08 2.45
N VAL A 196 -14.29 -3.24 3.13
CA VAL A 196 -15.49 -3.81 3.76
C VAL A 196 -16.01 -2.89 4.86
N ALA A 197 -15.12 -2.38 5.73
CA ALA A 197 -15.52 -1.47 6.80
C ALA A 197 -16.18 -0.20 6.23
N TYR A 198 -15.59 0.42 5.21
CA TYR A 198 -16.13 1.62 4.58
C TYR A 198 -17.42 1.36 3.82
N ALA A 199 -17.52 0.26 3.09
CA ALA A 199 -18.72 -0.11 2.36
C ALA A 199 -19.91 -0.42 3.28
N VAL A 200 -19.66 -0.99 4.47
CA VAL A 200 -20.72 -1.34 5.43
C VAL A 200 -21.14 -0.14 6.29
N VAL A 201 -20.18 0.65 6.78
CA VAL A 201 -20.43 1.69 7.79
C VAL A 201 -20.63 3.06 7.17
N ALA A 202 -20.01 3.36 6.04
CA ALA A 202 -19.98 4.69 5.42
C ALA A 202 -20.31 4.63 3.91
N PHE A 203 -21.29 3.83 3.52
CA PHE A 203 -21.69 3.61 2.13
C PHE A 203 -21.91 4.91 1.36
N ASP A 204 -22.60 5.87 1.97
CA ASP A 204 -22.96 7.15 1.37
C ASP A 204 -21.77 8.11 1.23
N ARG A 205 -20.68 7.86 1.96
CA ARG A 205 -19.45 8.68 1.91
C ARG A 205 -18.47 8.18 0.84
N VAL A 206 -18.74 7.05 0.22
CA VAL A 206 -17.92 6.46 -0.84
C VAL A 206 -18.37 6.98 -2.21
N SER A 207 -17.42 7.45 -3.02
CA SER A 207 -17.69 7.67 -4.44
C SER A 207 -17.55 6.37 -5.22
N TRP A 208 -18.66 5.64 -5.36
CA TRP A 208 -18.71 4.35 -6.05
C TRP A 208 -18.26 4.43 -7.53
N PRO A 209 -18.59 5.49 -8.29
CA PRO A 209 -18.05 5.65 -9.65
C PRO A 209 -16.53 5.77 -9.67
N ALA A 210 -15.95 6.55 -8.74
CA ALA A 210 -14.50 6.69 -8.63
C ALA A 210 -13.84 5.36 -8.20
N ALA A 211 -14.41 4.68 -7.20
CA ALA A 211 -13.94 3.37 -6.76
C ALA A 211 -13.97 2.33 -7.89
N GLY A 212 -15.04 2.28 -8.67
CA GLY A 212 -15.18 1.39 -9.83
C GLY A 212 -14.14 1.65 -10.91
N LEU A 213 -13.89 2.93 -11.23
CA LEU A 213 -12.86 3.33 -12.21
C LEU A 213 -11.45 2.98 -11.73
N ILE A 214 -11.17 3.21 -10.45
CA ILE A 214 -9.89 2.81 -9.84
C ILE A 214 -9.77 1.28 -9.86
N ALA A 215 -10.84 0.54 -9.54
CA ALA A 215 -10.84 -0.92 -9.54
C ALA A 215 -10.53 -1.49 -10.93
N ALA A 216 -11.21 -1.00 -11.96
CA ALA A 216 -10.96 -1.42 -13.34
C ALA A 216 -9.52 -1.11 -13.78
N GLY A 217 -9.05 0.13 -13.55
CA GLY A 217 -7.70 0.53 -13.86
C GLY A 217 -6.66 -0.25 -13.07
N SER A 218 -6.83 -0.37 -11.75
CA SER A 218 -5.86 -1.03 -10.87
C SER A 218 -5.76 -2.54 -11.11
N LEU A 219 -6.85 -3.19 -11.50
CA LEU A 219 -6.85 -4.61 -11.91
C LEU A 219 -5.89 -4.85 -13.07
N ILE A 220 -6.03 -4.04 -14.13
CA ILE A 220 -5.17 -4.10 -15.31
C ILE A 220 -3.74 -3.71 -14.92
N GLY A 221 -3.58 -2.61 -14.19
CA GLY A 221 -2.29 -2.09 -13.74
C GLY A 221 -1.54 -3.09 -12.86
N GLY A 222 -2.22 -3.76 -11.93
CA GLY A 222 -1.62 -4.77 -11.06
C GLY A 222 -1.11 -5.99 -11.85
N PHE A 223 -1.88 -6.44 -12.84
CA PHE A 223 -1.46 -7.51 -13.74
C PHE A 223 -0.24 -7.11 -14.58
N LEU A 224 -0.28 -5.92 -15.19
CA LEU A 224 0.85 -5.39 -15.98
C LEU A 224 2.09 -5.18 -15.10
N GLY A 225 1.92 -4.65 -13.89
CA GLY A 225 3.01 -4.48 -12.92
C GLY A 225 3.67 -5.80 -12.55
N ALA A 226 2.88 -6.84 -12.28
CA ALA A 226 3.42 -8.15 -11.94
C ALA A 226 4.21 -8.80 -13.10
N HIS A 227 3.76 -8.62 -14.35
CA HIS A 227 4.38 -9.26 -15.52
C HIS A 227 5.51 -8.44 -16.14
N TYR A 228 5.28 -7.13 -16.28
CA TYR A 228 6.19 -6.25 -17.04
C TYR A 228 6.94 -5.26 -16.16
N GLY A 229 6.64 -5.22 -14.87
CA GLY A 229 7.17 -4.22 -13.96
C GLY A 229 8.69 -4.21 -13.84
N ARG A 230 9.34 -5.34 -14.08
CA ARG A 230 10.82 -5.44 -14.12
C ARG A 230 11.44 -4.61 -15.26
N ARG A 231 10.67 -4.25 -16.28
CA ARG A 231 11.10 -3.44 -17.44
C ARG A 231 10.82 -1.95 -17.28
N LEU A 232 9.97 -1.58 -16.29
CA LEU A 232 9.65 -0.18 -16.03
C LEU A 232 10.78 0.49 -15.27
N SER A 233 11.13 1.71 -15.69
CA SER A 233 12.14 2.51 -14.98
C SER A 233 11.64 2.87 -13.58
N PRO A 234 12.30 2.41 -12.50
CA PRO A 234 11.90 2.76 -11.15
C PRO A 234 11.93 4.27 -10.87
N ASN A 235 12.84 4.99 -11.54
CA ASN A 235 12.96 6.44 -11.39
C ASN A 235 11.80 7.18 -12.05
N ALA A 236 11.35 6.73 -13.23
CA ALA A 236 10.17 7.31 -13.87
C ALA A 236 8.91 7.12 -13.04
N LEU A 237 8.70 5.91 -12.48
CA LEU A 237 7.58 5.64 -11.57
C LEU A 237 7.60 6.56 -10.34
N ARG A 238 8.77 6.76 -9.72
CA ARG A 238 8.93 7.67 -8.58
C ARG A 238 8.68 9.11 -8.95
N ALA A 239 9.20 9.57 -10.10
CA ALA A 239 8.96 10.93 -10.57
C ALA A 239 7.45 11.19 -10.71
N VAL A 240 6.70 10.27 -11.30
CA VAL A 240 5.23 10.38 -11.41
C VAL A 240 4.58 10.45 -10.03
N ILE A 241 4.96 9.58 -9.09
CA ILE A 241 4.42 9.62 -7.71
C ILE A 241 4.70 10.97 -7.05
N LEU A 242 5.92 11.48 -7.16
CA LEU A 242 6.32 12.74 -6.53
C LEU A 242 5.56 13.93 -7.14
N VAL A 243 5.45 13.99 -8.46
CA VAL A 243 4.70 15.07 -9.14
C VAL A 243 3.23 15.03 -8.74
N VAL A 244 2.58 13.88 -8.86
CA VAL A 244 1.14 13.76 -8.52
C VAL A 244 0.91 13.97 -7.02
N GLY A 245 1.78 13.43 -6.17
CA GLY A 245 1.70 13.60 -4.72
C GLY A 245 1.89 15.06 -4.28
N MET A 246 2.82 15.81 -4.90
CA MET A 246 3.02 17.24 -4.64
C MET A 246 1.82 18.09 -5.08
N ILE A 247 1.21 17.78 -6.23
CA ILE A 247 -0.03 18.43 -6.67
C ILE A 247 -1.15 18.20 -5.65
N GLY A 248 -1.31 16.96 -5.18
CA GLY A 248 -2.31 16.63 -4.16
C GLY A 248 -2.04 17.32 -2.82
N LEU A 249 -0.78 17.37 -2.39
CA LEU A 249 -0.38 18.08 -1.17
C LEU A 249 -0.70 19.58 -1.27
N TYR A 250 -0.35 20.20 -2.39
CA TYR A 250 -0.67 21.60 -2.65
C TYR A 250 -2.19 21.84 -2.54
N ARG A 251 -2.99 20.98 -3.16
CA ARG A 251 -4.47 21.08 -3.09
C ARG A 251 -5.00 20.91 -1.66
N LEU A 252 -4.45 19.95 -0.89
CA LEU A 252 -4.84 19.74 0.51
C LEU A 252 -4.54 20.93 1.42
N LEU A 253 -3.51 21.72 1.09
CA LEU A 253 -3.10 22.87 1.89
C LEU A 253 -3.80 24.17 1.45
N THR A 254 -4.44 24.20 0.27
CA THR A 254 -5.07 25.39 -0.31
C THR A 254 -6.60 25.35 -0.30
N VAL A 255 -7.19 24.25 0.13
CA VAL A 255 -8.63 24.05 0.33
C VAL A 255 -8.93 23.96 1.82
#